data_a03ae9ca37c87932d88d3485a402af57
#
_entry.id   a03ae9ca37c87932d88d3485a402af57
#
_cell.length_a   1.000
_cell.length_b   1.000
_cell.length_c   1.000
_cell.angle_alpha   90.00
_cell.angle_beta   90.00
_cell.angle_gamma   90.00
#
_symmetry.space_group_name_H-M   'P 1'
#
loop_
_entity.id
_entity.type
_entity.pdbx_description
1 polymer ?
#
loop_
_entity_poly.entity_id
_entity_poly.type
_entity_poly.pdbx_seq_one_letter_code
_entity_poly.pdbx_strand_id
1 'polypeptide(L)'
;MNAQLVERLEKMHRMLAKTHEEVKVLRIEVNTLHQALSSGDNIPPPTDNKQPSMEEEMHVLSAKNIKVGSKELLRILQISETTLKRWRKNSELPFEYLSRNHVVYPLVKIYEGIWSGQMTCKGLDRIKALERILMYSSNASMLTFDE
;
A
#
# COMPACT_ATOMS: atom_id res chain seq x y z
N MET A 1 -38.79 -20.61 -27.06
CA MET A 1 -37.83 -20.44 -25.96
C MET A 1 -37.04 -21.71 -25.78
N ASN A 2 -35.73 -21.63 -25.82
CA ASN A 2 -34.85 -22.77 -25.64
C ASN A 2 -34.90 -23.27 -24.19
N ALA A 3 -35.43 -24.50 -24.00
CA ALA A 3 -35.48 -25.17 -22.70
C ALA A 3 -34.09 -25.20 -21.99
N GLN A 4 -33.02 -25.30 -22.76
CA GLN A 4 -31.63 -25.21 -22.25
C GLN A 4 -31.28 -23.86 -21.63
N LEU A 5 -31.86 -22.76 -22.09
CA LEU A 5 -31.62 -21.42 -21.57
C LEU A 5 -32.31 -21.25 -20.23
N VAL A 6 -33.52 -21.76 -20.10
CA VAL A 6 -34.27 -21.75 -18.83
C VAL A 6 -33.55 -22.58 -17.78
N GLU A 7 -33.09 -23.78 -18.13
CA GLU A 7 -32.33 -24.64 -17.22
C GLU A 7 -31.03 -24.02 -16.75
N ARG A 8 -30.30 -23.32 -17.63
CA ARG A 8 -29.09 -22.57 -17.26
C ARG A 8 -29.40 -21.42 -16.30
N LEU A 9 -30.46 -20.68 -16.55
CA LEU A 9 -30.89 -19.58 -15.67
C LEU A 9 -31.30 -20.09 -14.28
N GLU A 10 -32.03 -21.19 -14.20
CA GLU A 10 -32.39 -21.81 -12.92
C GLU A 10 -31.17 -22.31 -12.16
N LYS A 11 -30.20 -22.90 -12.85
CA LYS A 11 -28.93 -23.33 -12.26
C LYS A 11 -28.12 -22.15 -11.71
N MET A 12 -28.05 -21.08 -12.48
CA MET A 12 -27.38 -19.84 -12.02
C MET A 12 -28.08 -19.22 -10.80
N HIS A 13 -29.43 -19.20 -10.79
CA HIS A 13 -30.19 -18.70 -9.63
C HIS A 13 -29.94 -19.53 -8.37
N ARG A 14 -29.89 -20.85 -8.49
CA ARG A 14 -29.57 -21.74 -7.36
C ARG A 14 -28.14 -21.51 -6.84
N MET A 15 -27.17 -21.31 -7.73
CA MET A 15 -25.80 -21.02 -7.34
C MET A 15 -25.69 -19.65 -6.65
N LEU A 16 -26.37 -18.63 -7.15
CA LEU A 16 -26.42 -17.32 -6.54
C LEU A 16 -27.08 -17.35 -5.15
N ALA A 17 -28.17 -18.08 -4.99
CA ALA A 17 -28.83 -18.25 -3.69
C ALA A 17 -27.89 -18.91 -2.68
N LYS A 18 -27.16 -19.95 -3.11
CA LYS A 18 -26.20 -20.66 -2.27
C LYS A 18 -25.03 -19.75 -1.82
N THR A 19 -24.43 -19.02 -2.75
CA THR A 19 -23.35 -18.08 -2.43
C THR A 19 -23.83 -16.96 -1.52
N HIS A 20 -25.07 -16.50 -1.68
CA HIS A 20 -25.64 -15.48 -0.81
C HIS A 20 -25.83 -15.97 0.62
N GLU A 21 -26.27 -17.23 0.81
CA GLU A 21 -26.35 -17.85 2.15
C GLU A 21 -24.97 -18.03 2.78
N GLU A 22 -23.99 -18.47 2.02
CA GLU A 22 -22.61 -18.61 2.51
C GLU A 22 -22.01 -17.26 2.98
N VAL A 23 -22.28 -16.19 2.23
CA VAL A 23 -21.85 -14.82 2.62
C VAL A 23 -22.56 -14.36 3.89
N LYS A 24 -23.83 -14.65 4.08
CA LYS A 24 -24.54 -14.35 5.34
C LYS A 24 -23.94 -15.05 6.53
N VAL A 25 -23.64 -16.34 6.41
CA VAL A 25 -23.00 -17.15 7.48
C VAL A 25 -21.65 -16.55 7.84
N LEU A 26 -20.79 -16.31 6.87
CA LEU A 26 -19.49 -15.68 7.10
C LEU A 26 -19.59 -14.31 7.79
N ARG A 27 -20.59 -13.52 7.43
CA ARG A 27 -20.83 -12.21 8.06
C ARG A 27 -21.19 -12.34 9.54
N ILE A 28 -22.00 -13.34 9.87
CA ILE A 28 -22.36 -13.63 11.27
C ILE A 28 -21.13 -14.11 12.05
N GLU A 29 -20.33 -15.00 11.48
CA GLU A 29 -19.09 -15.48 12.11
C GLU A 29 -18.10 -14.34 12.37
N VAL A 30 -17.90 -13.45 11.42
CA VAL A 30 -17.05 -12.28 11.58
C VAL A 30 -17.56 -11.35 12.69
N ASN A 31 -18.87 -11.11 12.75
CA ASN A 31 -19.46 -10.30 13.83
C ASN A 31 -19.33 -10.97 15.20
N THR A 32 -19.49 -12.28 15.26
CA THR A 32 -19.33 -13.05 16.50
C THR A 32 -17.89 -13.00 17.01
N LEU A 33 -16.93 -13.14 16.11
CA LEU A 33 -15.51 -12.98 16.43
C LEU A 33 -15.18 -11.55 16.89
N HIS A 34 -15.78 -10.55 16.26
CA HIS A 34 -15.60 -9.16 16.64
C HIS A 34 -16.15 -8.87 18.04
N GLN A 35 -17.31 -9.43 18.38
CA GLN A 35 -17.89 -9.32 19.72
C GLN A 35 -17.08 -10.09 20.78
N ALA A 36 -16.58 -11.27 20.44
CA ALA A 36 -15.72 -12.04 21.32
C ALA A 36 -14.42 -11.32 21.65
N LEU A 37 -13.86 -10.60 20.67
CA LEU A 37 -12.67 -9.77 20.85
C LEU A 37 -12.95 -8.49 21.67
N SER A 38 -14.19 -7.98 21.60
CA SER A 38 -14.59 -6.77 22.35
C SER A 38 -15.00 -7.04 23.81
N SER A 39 -15.31 -8.29 24.15
CA SER A 39 -15.79 -8.68 25.49
C SER A 39 -14.71 -9.25 26.41
N GLY A 40 -13.47 -9.29 25.97
CA GLY A 40 -12.34 -9.83 26.73
C GLY A 40 -11.79 -8.80 27.70
N ASP A 41 -12.38 -8.74 28.90
CA ASP A 41 -11.75 -8.12 30.06
C ASP A 41 -10.41 -8.81 30.35
N ASN A 42 -9.34 -8.00 30.45
CA ASN A 42 -8.05 -8.32 31.07
C ASN A 42 -7.28 -9.54 30.55
N ILE A 43 -6.98 -9.51 29.25
CA ILE A 43 -5.77 -10.17 28.78
C ILE A 43 -4.74 -9.06 28.57
N PRO A 44 -3.53 -9.12 29.20
CA PRO A 44 -2.48 -8.20 28.85
C PRO A 44 -2.26 -8.32 27.33
N PRO A 45 -2.12 -7.22 26.61
CA PRO A 45 -2.02 -7.30 25.16
C PRO A 45 -0.85 -8.20 24.81
N PRO A 46 -1.04 -9.21 23.97
CA PRO A 46 0.09 -9.85 23.35
C PRO A 46 0.85 -8.75 22.60
N THR A 47 2.07 -8.55 23.02
CA THR A 47 3.05 -7.69 22.43
C THR A 47 2.91 -7.68 20.90
N ASP A 48 2.54 -6.51 20.39
CA ASP A 48 3.00 -5.97 19.13
C ASP A 48 2.83 -6.80 17.86
N ASN A 49 1.60 -6.88 17.38
CA ASN A 49 1.33 -6.73 15.95
C ASN A 49 0.38 -5.54 15.73
N LYS A 50 0.71 -4.42 16.34
CA LYS A 50 0.23 -3.14 15.85
C LYS A 50 0.91 -2.93 14.51
N GLN A 51 0.19 -3.17 13.41
CA GLN A 51 0.54 -2.50 12.18
C GLN A 51 0.69 -1.02 12.54
N PRO A 52 1.87 -0.43 12.38
CA PRO A 52 2.05 0.96 12.74
C PRO A 52 0.97 1.77 12.05
N SER A 53 0.34 2.65 12.78
CA SER A 53 -0.62 3.56 12.17
C SER A 53 0.14 4.35 11.12
N MET A 54 -0.51 4.66 10.04
CA MET A 54 0.08 5.39 8.94
C MET A 54 0.77 6.69 9.35
N GLU A 55 0.27 7.33 10.38
CA GLU A 55 0.88 8.51 10.97
C GLU A 55 2.24 8.18 11.60
N GLU A 56 2.39 7.01 12.21
CA GLU A 56 3.65 6.52 12.77
C GLU A 56 4.66 6.19 11.67
N GLU A 57 4.22 5.54 10.59
CA GLU A 57 5.07 5.25 9.42
C GLU A 57 5.57 6.53 8.75
N MET A 58 4.69 7.49 8.57
CA MET A 58 5.03 8.79 7.99
C MET A 58 5.94 9.61 8.90
N HIS A 59 5.74 9.53 10.22
CA HIS A 59 6.60 10.17 11.20
C HIS A 59 8.02 9.59 11.19
N VAL A 60 8.16 8.28 11.06
CA VAL A 60 9.46 7.60 10.94
C VAL A 60 10.18 8.00 9.65
N LEU A 61 9.47 8.05 8.52
CA LEU A 61 10.04 8.53 7.26
C LEU A 61 10.46 10.00 7.32
N SER A 62 9.64 10.84 7.96
CA SER A 62 9.93 12.27 8.14
C SER A 62 11.13 12.51 9.04
N ALA A 63 11.23 11.78 10.15
CA ALA A 63 12.34 11.90 11.08
C ALA A 63 13.69 11.54 10.44
N LYS A 64 13.70 10.60 9.49
CA LYS A 64 14.92 10.15 8.80
C LYS A 64 15.36 11.04 7.65
N ASN A 65 14.47 11.87 7.12
CA ASN A 65 14.72 12.76 5.96
C ASN A 65 15.47 12.05 4.80
N ILE A 66 15.02 10.84 4.46
CA ILE A 66 15.70 9.99 3.48
C ILE A 66 15.51 10.58 2.09
N LYS A 67 16.63 10.88 1.44
CA LYS A 67 16.69 11.30 0.04
C LYS A 67 17.40 10.24 -0.78
N VAL A 68 16.83 9.86 -1.90
CA VAL A 68 17.39 8.82 -2.79
C VAL A 68 17.73 9.38 -4.16
N GLY A 69 18.73 8.79 -4.79
CA GLY A 69 19.09 9.11 -6.18
C GLY A 69 18.13 8.47 -7.20
N SER A 70 18.26 8.89 -8.47
CA SER A 70 17.42 8.38 -9.55
C SER A 70 17.48 6.85 -9.68
N LYS A 71 18.66 6.25 -9.60
CA LYS A 71 18.83 4.79 -9.73
C LYS A 71 18.15 4.01 -8.62
N GLU A 72 18.23 4.50 -7.39
CA GLU A 72 17.58 3.91 -6.22
C GLU A 72 16.06 4.03 -6.31
N LEU A 73 15.57 5.20 -6.70
CA LEU A 73 14.14 5.42 -6.90
C LEU A 73 13.54 4.49 -7.96
N LEU A 74 14.26 4.27 -9.07
CA LEU A 74 13.85 3.32 -10.11
C LEU A 74 13.69 1.89 -9.56
N ARG A 75 14.58 1.48 -8.65
CA ARG A 75 14.50 0.17 -7.99
C ARG A 75 13.34 0.08 -7.01
N ILE A 76 13.14 1.13 -6.21
CA ILE A 76 12.07 1.17 -5.20
C ILE A 76 10.70 1.13 -5.87
N LEU A 77 10.46 2.00 -6.84
CA LEU A 77 9.18 2.10 -7.53
C LEU A 77 9.00 1.08 -8.66
N GLN A 78 10.07 0.41 -9.07
CA GLN A 78 10.11 -0.52 -10.22
C GLN A 78 9.56 0.08 -11.51
N ILE A 79 10.00 1.27 -11.81
CA ILE A 79 9.68 2.01 -13.02
C ILE A 79 10.88 2.13 -13.94
N SER A 80 10.64 2.44 -15.21
CA SER A 80 11.71 2.71 -16.18
C SER A 80 12.25 4.13 -16.04
N GLU A 81 13.48 4.35 -16.50
CA GLU A 81 14.10 5.67 -16.54
C GLU A 81 13.28 6.66 -17.39
N THR A 82 12.70 6.18 -18.48
CA THR A 82 11.82 6.98 -19.35
C THR A 82 10.58 7.45 -18.62
N THR A 83 9.98 6.58 -17.79
CA THR A 83 8.83 6.92 -16.94
C THR A 83 9.21 7.98 -15.91
N LEU A 84 10.34 7.82 -15.24
CA LEU A 84 10.84 8.78 -14.26
C LEU A 84 11.09 10.16 -14.88
N LYS A 85 11.73 10.19 -16.04
CA LYS A 85 11.98 11.44 -16.79
C LYS A 85 10.67 12.14 -17.18
N ARG A 86 9.67 11.37 -17.62
CA ARG A 86 8.33 11.89 -17.95
C ARG A 86 7.65 12.51 -16.74
N TRP A 87 7.61 11.78 -15.60
CA TRP A 87 6.99 12.30 -14.38
C TRP A 87 7.68 13.55 -13.86
N ARG A 88 9.01 13.60 -13.94
CA ARG A 88 9.78 14.79 -13.60
C ARG A 88 9.47 15.98 -14.51
N LYS A 89 9.36 15.74 -15.83
CA LYS A 89 9.00 16.77 -16.81
C LYS A 89 7.60 17.32 -16.59
N ASN A 90 6.67 16.48 -16.19
CA ASN A 90 5.28 16.86 -15.93
C ASN A 90 5.06 17.40 -14.51
N SER A 91 6.11 17.53 -13.70
CA SER A 91 6.02 17.93 -12.28
C SER A 91 5.12 17.03 -11.45
N GLU A 92 4.98 15.75 -11.84
CA GLU A 92 4.20 14.76 -11.10
C GLU A 92 4.97 14.19 -9.92
N LEU A 93 6.27 14.40 -9.85
CA LEU A 93 7.16 13.83 -8.84
C LEU A 93 7.97 14.92 -8.14
N PRO A 94 7.98 15.00 -6.80
CA PRO A 94 8.82 15.94 -6.08
C PRO A 94 10.29 15.54 -6.19
N PHE A 95 11.15 16.49 -6.52
CA PHE A 95 12.59 16.29 -6.62
C PHE A 95 13.35 17.55 -6.21
N GLU A 96 14.59 17.39 -5.84
CA GLU A 96 15.49 18.47 -5.44
C GLU A 96 16.81 18.33 -6.19
N TYR A 97 17.43 19.46 -6.54
CA TYR A 97 18.80 19.48 -7.08
C TYR A 97 19.81 19.59 -5.97
N LEU A 98 20.63 18.56 -5.79
CA LEU A 98 21.76 18.61 -4.88
C LEU A 98 22.94 19.36 -5.51
N SER A 99 23.13 19.19 -6.81
CA SER A 99 24.10 19.90 -7.64
C SER A 99 23.59 19.97 -9.09
N ARG A 100 24.35 20.67 -9.96
CA ARG A 100 23.95 20.89 -11.35
C ARG A 100 23.48 19.63 -12.11
N ASN A 101 24.07 18.48 -11.78
CA ASN A 101 23.77 17.20 -12.45
C ASN A 101 23.26 16.11 -11.48
N HIS A 102 23.02 16.45 -10.22
CA HIS A 102 22.62 15.49 -9.20
C HIS A 102 21.22 15.80 -8.69
N VAL A 103 20.28 14.95 -9.02
CA VAL A 103 18.89 15.04 -8.59
C VAL A 103 18.64 14.01 -7.49
N VAL A 104 18.01 14.43 -6.42
CA VAL A 104 17.58 13.59 -5.31
C VAL A 104 16.08 13.71 -5.09
N TYR A 105 15.51 12.67 -4.57
CA TYR A 105 14.08 12.53 -4.35
C TYR A 105 13.80 12.30 -2.88
N PRO A 106 13.07 13.21 -2.22
CA PRO A 106 12.68 13.04 -0.83
C PRO A 106 11.58 11.97 -0.72
N LEU A 107 11.90 10.81 -0.11
CA LEU A 107 10.97 9.68 -0.01
C LEU A 107 9.69 10.01 0.75
N VAL A 108 9.77 10.88 1.76
CA VAL A 108 8.59 11.31 2.53
C VAL A 108 7.56 11.98 1.63
N LYS A 109 8.01 12.94 0.81
CA LYS A 109 7.11 13.67 -0.10
C LYS A 109 6.51 12.76 -1.17
N ILE A 110 7.28 11.76 -1.63
CA ILE A 110 6.79 10.76 -2.58
C ILE A 110 5.74 9.87 -1.91
N TYR A 111 6.00 9.41 -0.71
CA TYR A 111 5.07 8.60 0.08
C TYR A 111 3.75 9.35 0.31
N GLU A 112 3.81 10.58 0.79
CA GLU A 112 2.64 11.44 0.98
C GLU A 112 1.86 11.67 -0.32
N GLY A 113 2.56 11.96 -1.42
CA GLY A 113 1.95 12.19 -2.72
C GLY A 113 1.24 10.97 -3.29
N ILE A 114 1.82 9.78 -3.13
CA ILE A 114 1.20 8.51 -3.55
C ILE A 114 0.00 8.20 -2.65
N TRP A 115 0.16 8.38 -1.35
CA TRP A 115 -0.91 8.11 -0.38
C TRP A 115 -2.11 9.02 -0.56
N SER A 116 -1.90 10.32 -0.61
CA SER A 116 -2.97 11.31 -0.78
C SER A 116 -3.65 11.25 -2.15
N GLY A 117 -3.05 10.52 -3.10
CA GLY A 117 -3.53 10.46 -4.47
C GLY A 117 -3.24 11.72 -5.30
N GLN A 118 -2.44 12.64 -4.78
CA GLN A 118 -2.00 13.83 -5.51
C GLN A 118 -1.06 13.46 -6.66
N MET A 119 -0.31 12.38 -6.50
CA MET A 119 0.54 11.84 -7.56
C MET A 119 -0.24 10.83 -8.41
N THR A 120 -0.66 11.27 -9.58
CA THR A 120 -1.32 10.41 -10.59
C THR A 120 -0.29 9.71 -11.46
N CYS A 121 0.52 8.87 -10.86
CA CYS A 121 1.54 8.09 -11.58
C CYS A 121 0.86 6.94 -12.34
N LYS A 122 0.54 7.15 -13.61
CA LYS A 122 -0.07 6.12 -14.45
C LYS A 122 0.80 4.85 -14.51
N GLY A 123 0.21 3.71 -14.21
CA GLY A 123 0.86 2.41 -14.24
C GLY A 123 1.59 2.03 -12.96
N LEU A 124 1.58 2.85 -11.92
CA LEU A 124 2.13 2.55 -10.61
C LEU A 124 1.09 1.84 -9.74
N ASP A 125 1.46 0.67 -9.20
CA ASP A 125 0.70 0.02 -8.15
C ASP A 125 0.98 0.76 -6.83
N ARG A 126 0.00 1.54 -6.36
CA ARG A 126 0.11 2.41 -5.18
C ARG A 126 0.47 1.64 -3.92
N ILE A 127 -0.19 0.53 -3.66
CA ILE A 127 0.02 -0.27 -2.46
C ILE A 127 1.44 -0.82 -2.43
N LYS A 128 1.86 -1.47 -3.52
CA LYS A 128 3.21 -2.02 -3.63
C LYS A 128 4.30 -0.96 -3.59
N ALA A 129 4.04 0.22 -4.15
CA ALA A 129 4.99 1.33 -4.09
C ALA A 129 5.18 1.82 -2.65
N LEU A 130 4.11 2.00 -1.89
CA LEU A 130 4.16 2.40 -0.49
C LEU A 130 4.89 1.37 0.38
N GLU A 131 4.58 0.09 0.22
CA GLU A 131 5.29 -1.01 0.90
C GLU A 131 6.79 -1.01 0.63
N ARG A 132 7.19 -0.83 -0.63
CA ARG A 132 8.61 -0.80 -1.02
C ARG A 132 9.35 0.40 -0.45
N ILE A 133 8.71 1.57 -0.38
CA ILE A 133 9.28 2.76 0.25
C ILE A 133 9.53 2.50 1.73
N LEU A 134 8.58 1.90 2.43
CA LEU A 134 8.71 1.54 3.84
C LEU A 134 9.81 0.50 4.07
N MET A 135 9.85 -0.54 3.26
CA MET A 135 10.91 -1.57 3.34
C MET A 135 12.30 -0.97 3.11
N TYR A 136 12.43 -0.07 2.13
CA TYR A 136 13.69 0.63 1.89
C TYR A 136 14.10 1.49 3.07
N SER A 137 13.17 2.22 3.66
CA SER A 137 13.44 3.07 4.83
C SER A 137 13.87 2.27 6.06
N SER A 138 13.28 1.10 6.25
CA SER A 138 13.65 0.18 7.34
C SER A 138 15.06 -0.39 7.14
N ASN A 139 15.39 -0.80 5.94
CA ASN A 139 16.72 -1.33 5.60
C ASN A 139 17.80 -0.24 5.67
N ALA A 140 17.50 0.97 5.23
CA ALA A 140 18.42 2.10 5.34
C ALA A 140 18.78 2.42 6.79
N SER A 141 17.89 2.13 7.73
CA SER A 141 18.18 2.31 9.16
C SER A 141 19.18 1.29 9.71
N MET A 142 19.23 0.11 9.14
CA MET A 142 20.18 -0.93 9.57
C MET A 142 21.61 -0.67 9.09
N LEU A 143 21.77 0.09 8.02
CA LEU A 143 23.09 0.40 7.44
C LEU A 143 23.80 1.57 8.15
N THR A 144 23.13 2.31 9.02
CA THR A 144 23.70 3.45 9.75
C THR A 144 24.25 3.10 11.14
N PHE A 145 24.25 1.84 11.53
CA PHE A 145 24.76 1.40 12.83
C PHE A 145 26.19 0.84 12.79
N ASP A 146 26.90 0.95 11.67
CA ASP A 146 28.27 0.49 11.52
C ASP A 146 29.27 1.67 11.39
N GLU A 147 29.26 2.53 12.42
CA GLU A 147 30.37 3.45 12.72
C GLU A 147 30.67 3.48 14.22
#